data_6d8e2c04b1daed08f8f8b0c1981f99fb
#
_entry.id   6d8e2c04b1daed08f8f8b0c1981f99fb
#
_cell.length_a   1.000
_cell.length_b   1.000
_cell.length_c   1.000
_cell.angle_alpha   90.00
_cell.angle_beta   90.00
_cell.angle_gamma   90.00
#
_symmetry.space_group_name_H-M   'P 1'
#
loop_
_entity.id
_entity.type
_entity.pdbx_description
1 polymer ?
#
loop_
_entity_poly.entity_id
_entity_poly.type
_entity_poly.pdbx_seq_one_letter_code
_entity_poly.pdbx_strand_id
1 'polypeptide(L)'
;LDRDELARRGLRSSALFPFTGGMHKSGCNNRFSVRNSRDKQLWHEIPAMIDLRNVMSPIETANGLPNACYVDDAMFTHERDTLFRDSWAAIGFGKDIPRPGMVKPVDFLGTPLLMVRNAEGKINVFENVCRHRGMILVDEPRQLRGPITCPYHAWAYDLDGQLRRTPHVGGSGIDSHESVSHCDLPLISVRTHVWRDVIFVNIGGEAPAFETAAGELIERWKEFEKPLVHTGEDISISFTLDCNWKLAVENYCESYHLPFVHPNLNSYSRLEDHYNILDAGGFAGQGTLVYQPQISANGRRFPHFEGLSSKWDAGAEYIAFFPNALLGVHNDHAFAILLLPDGNGRTVEQVEIYYADESVRGDEYAEMRATNTAMWQTVFAEDVDVVEGMQRGRHASGYDGGKFSAVMDPPTHHFHSWVASALST
;
A
#
# COMPACT_ATOMS: atom_id res chain seq x y z
N LEU A 1 -0.55 12.91 35.93
CA LEU A 1 -1.68 12.87 36.85
C LEU A 1 -2.30 11.49 36.80
N ASP A 2 -2.43 10.89 37.98
CA ASP A 2 -2.73 9.50 38.25
C ASP A 2 -4.17 9.12 37.84
N ARG A 3 -4.36 7.89 37.33
CA ARG A 3 -5.66 7.35 36.87
C ARG A 3 -6.73 7.28 37.97
N ASP A 4 -6.35 7.36 39.21
CA ASP A 4 -7.28 7.27 40.37
C ASP A 4 -7.97 8.59 40.73
N GLU A 5 -7.56 9.72 40.15
CA GLU A 5 -8.15 11.03 40.41
C GLU A 5 -9.35 11.37 39.51
N LEU A 6 -9.50 10.66 38.37
CA LEU A 6 -10.63 10.81 37.43
C LEU A 6 -11.91 10.05 37.86
N ALA A 7 -11.75 9.04 38.71
CA ALA A 7 -12.90 8.23 39.18
C ALA A 7 -13.77 8.90 40.25
N ARG A 8 -13.34 10.03 40.82
CA ARG A 8 -14.06 10.73 41.90
C ARG A 8 -14.97 11.88 41.46
N ARG A 9 -15.02 12.18 40.16
CA ARG A 9 -15.96 13.18 39.64
C ARG A 9 -17.07 12.48 38.86
N GLY A 10 -18.08 11.99 39.60
CA GLY A 10 -19.21 11.23 39.10
C GLY A 10 -19.97 11.94 37.96
N LEU A 11 -19.68 11.56 36.71
CA LEU A 11 -20.51 11.84 35.57
C LEU A 11 -21.28 10.55 35.21
N ARG A 12 -22.53 10.51 35.61
CA ARG A 12 -23.48 9.43 35.26
C ARG A 12 -23.84 9.47 33.78
N SER A 13 -23.68 8.35 33.12
CA SER A 13 -24.30 8.02 31.84
C SER A 13 -25.83 8.03 31.98
N SER A 14 -26.51 8.74 31.09
CA SER A 14 -27.91 8.44 30.74
C SER A 14 -28.34 9.27 29.56
N ALA A 15 -28.74 8.69 28.46
CA ALA A 15 -30.11 8.65 27.97
C ALA A 15 -30.14 8.20 26.51
N LEU A 16 -30.69 7.04 26.32
CA LEU A 16 -31.31 6.58 25.06
C LEU A 16 -32.55 7.43 24.76
N PHE A 17 -32.58 8.10 23.61
CA PHE A 17 -33.79 8.67 23.05
C PHE A 17 -34.17 7.94 21.75
N PRO A 18 -35.50 7.66 21.51
CA PRO A 18 -35.93 6.96 20.34
C PRO A 18 -36.01 7.87 19.10
N PHE A 19 -35.64 7.31 17.97
CA PHE A 19 -35.67 7.93 16.65
C PHE A 19 -37.11 7.97 16.11
N THR A 20 -37.65 9.17 15.93
CA THR A 20 -38.74 9.44 14.97
C THR A 20 -38.43 10.77 14.29
N GLY A 21 -38.11 10.74 13.00
CA GLY A 21 -37.91 11.97 12.26
C GLY A 21 -37.80 11.71 10.75
N GLY A 22 -38.78 12.23 10.03
CA GLY A 22 -39.03 12.02 8.62
C GLY A 22 -37.87 12.37 7.67
N MET A 23 -37.76 11.59 6.61
CA MET A 23 -36.86 11.80 5.49
C MET A 23 -37.27 13.02 4.66
N HIS A 24 -36.57 14.14 4.78
CA HIS A 24 -36.52 15.13 3.71
C HIS A 24 -35.38 14.76 2.75
N LYS A 25 -35.76 14.28 1.55
CA LYS A 25 -34.84 14.13 0.42
C LYS A 25 -34.54 15.50 -0.16
N SER A 26 -33.50 16.18 0.28
CA SER A 26 -32.87 17.26 -0.45
C SER A 26 -31.78 16.66 -1.35
N GLY A 27 -32.02 16.64 -2.65
CA GLY A 27 -31.04 16.13 -3.63
C GLY A 27 -29.85 17.05 -3.75
N CYS A 28 -28.71 16.64 -3.24
CA CYS A 28 -27.42 17.23 -3.60
C CYS A 28 -27.00 16.67 -4.95
N ASN A 29 -27.00 17.50 -6.00
CA ASN A 29 -26.44 17.15 -7.30
C ASN A 29 -24.92 17.07 -7.18
N ASN A 30 -24.35 15.87 -7.30
CA ASN A 30 -22.90 15.62 -7.34
C ASN A 30 -22.26 16.34 -8.54
N ARG A 31 -21.72 17.52 -8.34
CA ARG A 31 -20.66 18.10 -9.18
C ARG A 31 -19.40 18.17 -8.34
N PHE A 32 -18.59 17.13 -8.42
CA PHE A 32 -17.23 17.16 -7.90
C PHE A 32 -16.41 18.13 -8.78
N SER A 33 -16.20 19.33 -8.32
CA SER A 33 -15.15 20.21 -8.82
C SER A 33 -13.96 20.08 -7.88
N VAL A 34 -12.93 19.36 -8.32
CA VAL A 34 -11.62 19.40 -7.68
C VAL A 34 -11.12 20.83 -7.82
N ARG A 35 -11.08 21.58 -6.73
CA ARG A 35 -10.42 22.89 -6.71
C ARG A 35 -8.92 22.65 -6.72
N ASN A 36 -8.31 22.93 -7.86
CA ASN A 36 -6.88 23.09 -8.03
C ASN A 36 -6.42 24.31 -7.19
N SER A 37 -6.13 24.13 -5.90
CA SER A 37 -5.41 25.13 -5.11
C SER A 37 -3.92 24.85 -5.27
N ARG A 38 -3.35 25.35 -6.38
CA ARG A 38 -1.91 25.61 -6.43
C ARG A 38 -1.62 26.81 -5.51
N ASP A 39 -1.65 26.60 -4.22
CA ASP A 39 -1.03 27.54 -3.29
C ASP A 39 0.47 27.26 -3.25
N LYS A 40 1.16 28.05 -4.07
CA LYS A 40 2.60 28.28 -3.99
C LYS A 40 2.90 28.96 -2.69
N GLN A 41 3.37 28.21 -1.68
CA GLN A 41 4.22 28.75 -0.61
C GLN A 41 4.68 27.64 0.32
N LEU A 42 5.83 27.07 -0.03
CA LEU A 42 6.95 26.71 0.83
C LEU A 42 8.04 26.22 -0.11
N TRP A 43 8.78 27.17 -0.68
CA TRP A 43 10.02 26.82 -1.37
C TRP A 43 11.03 26.42 -0.27
N HIS A 44 11.06 25.14 0.12
CA HIS A 44 12.31 24.55 0.52
C HIS A 44 13.21 24.63 -0.73
N GLU A 45 14.42 25.12 -0.58
CA GLU A 45 15.40 25.16 -1.65
C GLU A 45 15.39 23.77 -2.29
N ILE A 46 14.97 23.68 -3.56
CA ILE A 46 15.04 22.45 -4.34
C ILE A 46 16.53 22.07 -4.28
N PRO A 47 16.89 20.84 -3.83
CA PRO A 47 18.28 20.38 -3.87
C PRO A 47 18.81 20.67 -5.25
N ALA A 48 20.05 21.14 -5.37
CA ALA A 48 20.68 21.38 -6.67
C ALA A 48 20.36 20.17 -7.54
N MET A 49 19.56 20.37 -8.60
CA MET A 49 18.93 19.28 -9.35
C MET A 49 19.97 18.23 -9.68
N ILE A 50 19.85 17.04 -9.06
CA ILE A 50 20.71 15.91 -9.36
C ILE A 50 20.48 15.54 -10.82
N ASP A 51 21.53 15.43 -11.59
CA ASP A 51 21.43 15.02 -12.99
C ASP A 51 21.15 13.51 -13.09
N LEU A 52 19.88 13.16 -13.31
CA LEU A 52 19.43 11.79 -13.45
C LEU A 52 19.40 11.28 -14.90
N ARG A 53 19.86 12.07 -15.88
CA ARG A 53 19.79 11.71 -17.32
C ARG A 53 20.59 10.45 -17.64
N ASN A 54 21.72 10.23 -16.96
CA ASN A 54 22.53 9.03 -17.18
C ASN A 54 21.82 7.76 -16.74
N VAL A 55 20.97 7.81 -15.69
CA VAL A 55 20.17 6.67 -15.22
C VAL A 55 19.23 6.14 -16.32
N MET A 56 18.67 7.04 -17.14
CA MET A 56 17.77 6.71 -18.25
C MET A 56 18.48 6.38 -19.56
N SER A 57 19.80 6.30 -19.56
CA SER A 57 20.59 5.88 -20.74
C SER A 57 20.40 4.38 -21.01
N PRO A 58 20.78 3.86 -22.19
CA PRO A 58 20.81 2.41 -22.42
C PRO A 58 21.60 1.69 -21.31
N ILE A 59 21.09 0.53 -20.87
CA ILE A 59 21.57 -0.21 -19.70
C ILE A 59 23.08 -0.46 -19.70
N GLU A 60 23.68 -0.65 -20.89
CA GLU A 60 25.11 -0.89 -21.06
C GLU A 60 25.98 0.31 -20.63
N THR A 61 25.40 1.51 -20.66
CA THR A 61 26.09 2.77 -20.34
C THR A 61 25.52 3.47 -19.11
N ALA A 62 24.31 3.12 -18.69
CA ALA A 62 23.66 3.69 -17.53
C ALA A 62 24.45 3.44 -16.24
N ASN A 63 24.28 4.34 -15.28
CA ASN A 63 24.56 4.09 -13.87
C ASN A 63 23.23 3.98 -13.11
N GLY A 64 23.25 3.34 -11.95
CA GLY A 64 22.11 3.36 -11.03
C GLY A 64 21.86 4.77 -10.47
N LEU A 65 20.78 4.90 -9.71
CA LEU A 65 20.45 6.15 -9.02
C LEU A 65 21.60 6.59 -8.10
N PRO A 66 21.94 7.90 -8.09
CA PRO A 66 22.97 8.45 -7.20
C PRO A 66 22.67 8.21 -5.72
N ASN A 67 23.72 8.15 -4.90
CA ASN A 67 23.60 7.93 -3.46
C ASN A 67 22.61 8.90 -2.78
N ALA A 68 22.58 10.16 -3.21
CA ALA A 68 21.67 11.16 -2.67
C ALA A 68 20.18 10.74 -2.76
N CYS A 69 19.79 9.95 -3.76
CA CYS A 69 18.43 9.40 -3.86
C CYS A 69 18.07 8.43 -2.71
N TYR A 70 19.04 8.00 -1.89
CA TYR A 70 18.83 7.03 -0.81
C TYR A 70 19.13 7.59 0.58
N VAL A 71 19.89 8.69 0.68
CA VAL A 71 20.36 9.19 1.98
C VAL A 71 20.03 10.66 2.25
N ASP A 72 19.46 11.38 1.27
CA ASP A 72 19.15 12.80 1.41
C ASP A 72 17.67 13.00 1.75
N ASP A 73 17.40 13.66 2.90
CA ASP A 73 16.04 13.93 3.38
C ASP A 73 15.27 14.88 2.45
N ALA A 74 15.94 15.80 1.77
CA ALA A 74 15.30 16.70 0.82
C ALA A 74 14.87 15.94 -0.45
N MET A 75 15.66 14.95 -0.88
CA MET A 75 15.30 14.06 -1.98
C MET A 75 14.10 13.20 -1.60
N PHE A 76 14.08 12.62 -0.40
CA PHE A 76 12.93 11.86 0.09
C PHE A 76 11.67 12.73 0.17
N THR A 77 11.80 13.99 0.62
CA THR A 77 10.69 14.95 0.62
C THR A 77 10.17 15.19 -0.80
N HIS A 78 11.06 15.31 -1.78
CA HIS A 78 10.69 15.47 -3.18
C HIS A 78 9.98 14.21 -3.73
N GLU A 79 10.49 13.01 -3.43
CA GLU A 79 9.83 11.73 -3.78
C GLU A 79 8.40 11.66 -3.22
N ARG A 80 8.21 12.04 -1.96
CA ARG A 80 6.89 12.10 -1.32
C ARG A 80 5.93 13.03 -2.07
N ASP A 81 6.39 14.24 -2.38
CA ASP A 81 5.55 15.32 -2.90
C ASP A 81 5.30 15.21 -4.42
N THR A 82 6.04 14.34 -5.11
CA THR A 82 5.90 14.08 -6.54
C THR A 82 5.57 12.61 -6.78
N LEU A 83 6.55 11.70 -6.70
CA LEU A 83 6.46 10.30 -7.07
C LEU A 83 5.32 9.56 -6.35
N PHE A 84 5.29 9.58 -5.01
CA PHE A 84 4.23 8.91 -4.24
C PHE A 84 2.88 9.60 -4.38
N ARG A 85 2.88 10.94 -4.43
CA ARG A 85 1.66 11.73 -4.54
C ARG A 85 0.96 11.50 -5.89
N ASP A 86 1.73 11.44 -6.98
CA ASP A 86 1.19 11.45 -8.34
C ASP A 86 1.04 10.05 -8.93
N SER A 87 1.53 9.01 -8.24
CA SER A 87 1.35 7.60 -8.60
C SER A 87 0.20 6.93 -7.83
N TRP A 88 -0.11 5.69 -8.19
CA TRP A 88 -0.96 4.80 -7.41
C TRP A 88 -0.14 4.09 -6.34
N ALA A 89 -0.15 4.63 -5.12
CA ALA A 89 0.59 4.08 -3.99
C ALA A 89 -0.26 3.15 -3.13
N ALA A 90 0.29 2.03 -2.69
CA ALA A 90 -0.36 1.08 -1.79
C ALA A 90 -0.26 1.56 -0.33
N ILE A 91 -1.37 1.50 0.42
CA ILE A 91 -1.45 2.02 1.80
C ILE A 91 -1.95 1.02 2.83
N GLY A 92 -2.45 -0.14 2.42
CA GLY A 92 -3.03 -1.15 3.31
C GLY A 92 -3.77 -2.22 2.55
N PHE A 93 -4.47 -3.07 3.28
CA PHE A 93 -5.19 -4.22 2.75
C PHE A 93 -6.69 -4.14 3.08
N GLY A 94 -7.53 -4.70 2.20
CA GLY A 94 -8.96 -4.80 2.43
C GLY A 94 -9.32 -5.66 3.64
N LYS A 95 -8.50 -6.69 3.95
CA LYS A 95 -8.62 -7.54 5.14
C LYS A 95 -8.51 -6.76 6.47
N ASP A 96 -7.86 -5.60 6.47
CA ASP A 96 -7.70 -4.77 7.66
C ASP A 96 -9.03 -4.13 8.12
N ILE A 97 -9.95 -3.99 7.19
CA ILE A 97 -11.30 -3.47 7.43
C ILE A 97 -12.36 -4.42 6.84
N PRO A 98 -12.44 -5.70 7.29
CA PRO A 98 -13.17 -6.78 6.60
C PRO A 98 -14.70 -6.63 6.60
N ARG A 99 -15.28 -5.76 7.44
CA ARG A 99 -16.74 -5.64 7.60
C ARG A 99 -17.23 -4.20 7.43
N PRO A 100 -18.44 -3.99 6.92
CA PRO A 100 -19.07 -2.66 6.86
C PRO A 100 -19.00 -1.94 8.22
N GLY A 101 -18.65 -0.65 8.19
CA GLY A 101 -18.45 0.18 9.37
C GLY A 101 -17.08 0.08 10.03
N MET A 102 -16.21 -0.81 9.58
CA MET A 102 -14.81 -0.79 10.03
C MET A 102 -14.04 0.37 9.41
N VAL A 103 -13.19 0.98 10.25
CA VAL A 103 -12.32 2.08 9.87
C VAL A 103 -10.91 1.82 10.41
N LYS A 104 -9.88 2.20 9.63
CA LYS A 104 -8.47 2.13 10.04
C LYS A 104 -7.77 3.42 9.62
N PRO A 105 -7.20 4.18 10.56
CA PRO A 105 -6.33 5.30 10.23
C PRO A 105 -4.99 4.79 9.68
N VAL A 106 -4.42 5.53 8.75
CA VAL A 106 -3.10 5.28 8.18
C VAL A 106 -2.38 6.63 8.08
N ASP A 107 -1.20 6.74 8.63
CA ASP A 107 -0.28 7.83 8.29
C ASP A 107 0.52 7.36 7.07
N PHE A 108 0.29 8.00 5.93
CA PHE A 108 1.04 7.69 4.73
C PHE A 108 1.93 8.87 4.36
N LEU A 109 3.21 8.76 4.68
CA LEU A 109 4.23 9.78 4.43
C LEU A 109 3.87 11.16 5.03
N GLY A 110 3.30 11.17 6.23
CA GLY A 110 2.86 12.38 6.93
C GLY A 110 1.47 12.87 6.50
N THR A 111 0.79 12.19 5.58
CA THR A 111 -0.61 12.47 5.24
C THR A 111 -1.53 11.58 6.07
N PRO A 112 -2.35 12.12 6.99
CA PRO A 112 -3.27 11.34 7.78
C PRO A 112 -4.46 10.89 6.93
N LEU A 113 -4.53 9.60 6.61
CA LEU A 113 -5.59 8.96 5.84
C LEU A 113 -6.51 8.13 6.73
N LEU A 114 -7.73 7.88 6.26
CA LEU A 114 -8.71 7.03 6.90
C LEU A 114 -9.30 6.06 5.87
N MET A 115 -9.00 4.79 6.00
CA MET A 115 -9.66 3.72 5.26
C MET A 115 -11.00 3.42 5.92
N VAL A 116 -12.07 3.34 5.14
CA VAL A 116 -13.44 3.14 5.59
C VAL A 116 -14.13 2.11 4.71
N ARG A 117 -14.67 1.03 5.30
CA ARG A 117 -15.60 0.17 4.56
C ARG A 117 -17.03 0.65 4.80
N ASN A 118 -17.66 1.14 3.76
CA ASN A 118 -19.05 1.66 3.84
C ASN A 118 -20.11 0.54 4.01
N ALA A 119 -21.37 0.92 4.09
CA ALA A 119 -22.47 0.00 4.33
C ALA A 119 -22.67 -1.03 3.19
N GLU A 120 -22.31 -0.66 1.96
CA GLU A 120 -22.39 -1.49 0.76
C GLU A 120 -21.15 -2.40 0.58
N GLY A 121 -20.17 -2.31 1.50
CA GLY A 121 -18.94 -3.08 1.46
C GLY A 121 -17.82 -2.45 0.61
N LYS A 122 -18.07 -1.28 0.01
CA LYS A 122 -17.06 -0.54 -0.74
C LYS A 122 -16.03 0.08 0.21
N ILE A 123 -14.77 0.09 -0.20
CA ILE A 123 -13.70 0.78 0.51
C ILE A 123 -13.57 2.20 -0.05
N ASN A 124 -13.66 3.17 0.84
CA ASN A 124 -13.36 4.57 0.59
C ASN A 124 -12.12 4.97 1.40
N VAL A 125 -11.32 5.90 0.90
CA VAL A 125 -10.24 6.54 1.66
C VAL A 125 -10.49 8.04 1.68
N PHE A 126 -10.35 8.62 2.87
CA PHE A 126 -10.48 10.05 3.10
C PHE A 126 -9.23 10.60 3.78
N GLU A 127 -9.01 11.91 3.68
CA GLU A 127 -8.16 12.57 4.66
C GLU A 127 -8.81 12.42 6.05
N ASN A 128 -8.07 11.96 7.02
CA ASN A 128 -8.54 11.70 8.39
C ASN A 128 -8.72 12.98 9.22
N VAL A 129 -9.33 13.99 8.63
CA VAL A 129 -9.37 15.35 9.16
C VAL A 129 -10.79 15.92 9.13
N CYS A 130 -11.27 16.40 10.28
CA CYS A 130 -12.55 17.08 10.38
C CYS A 130 -12.55 18.42 9.63
N ARG A 131 -13.57 18.65 8.79
CA ARG A 131 -13.73 19.86 7.96
C ARG A 131 -13.99 21.15 8.75
N HIS A 132 -14.19 21.05 10.09
CA HIS A 132 -14.42 22.20 10.94
C HIS A 132 -13.10 22.89 11.31
N ARG A 133 -12.23 22.22 12.05
CA ARG A 133 -10.99 22.82 12.61
C ARG A 133 -9.80 21.84 12.58
N GLY A 134 -9.76 20.91 11.63
CA GLY A 134 -8.61 20.07 11.40
C GLY A 134 -8.35 18.96 12.45
N MET A 135 -9.35 18.63 13.29
CA MET A 135 -9.19 17.53 14.27
C MET A 135 -9.13 16.19 13.57
N ILE A 136 -8.17 15.33 13.97
CA ILE A 136 -8.15 13.93 13.56
C ILE A 136 -9.44 13.23 14.00
N LEU A 137 -10.05 12.49 13.09
CA LEU A 137 -11.36 11.86 13.31
C LEU A 137 -11.26 10.51 14.00
N VAL A 138 -10.27 9.72 13.61
CA VAL A 138 -10.04 8.35 14.09
C VAL A 138 -8.54 8.19 14.35
N ASP A 139 -8.19 7.72 15.52
CA ASP A 139 -6.81 7.55 15.99
C ASP A 139 -6.37 6.08 16.09
N GLU A 140 -7.32 5.13 16.07
CA GLU A 140 -7.05 3.69 16.09
C GLU A 140 -8.08 2.91 15.25
N PRO A 141 -7.74 1.72 14.75
CA PRO A 141 -8.68 0.86 14.03
C PRO A 141 -9.88 0.49 14.93
N ARG A 142 -11.09 0.62 14.37
CA ARG A 142 -12.31 0.27 15.13
C ARG A 142 -13.52 0.00 14.26
N GLN A 143 -14.48 -0.73 14.82
CA GLN A 143 -15.81 -0.92 14.28
C GLN A 143 -16.71 0.23 14.73
N LEU A 144 -17.19 1.04 13.80
CA LEU A 144 -18.20 2.06 14.09
C LEU A 144 -19.61 1.45 14.13
N ARG A 145 -20.43 1.92 15.07
CA ARG A 145 -21.88 1.59 15.16
C ARG A 145 -22.77 2.70 14.58
N GLY A 146 -22.16 3.68 13.92
CA GLY A 146 -22.83 4.87 13.41
C GLY A 146 -21.86 5.72 12.58
N PRO A 147 -22.09 7.03 12.46
CA PRO A 147 -21.27 7.92 11.66
C PRO A 147 -19.86 8.10 12.24
N ILE A 148 -18.93 8.53 11.39
CA ILE A 148 -17.62 9.02 11.79
C ILE A 148 -17.84 10.34 12.52
N THR A 149 -17.61 10.36 13.83
CA THR A 149 -17.92 11.53 14.68
C THR A 149 -16.64 12.16 15.17
N CYS A 150 -16.48 13.45 14.89
CA CYS A 150 -15.35 14.25 15.36
C CYS A 150 -15.33 14.32 16.89
N PRO A 151 -14.22 13.99 17.56
CA PRO A 151 -14.15 14.01 19.03
C PRO A 151 -14.15 15.42 19.62
N TYR A 152 -13.98 16.47 18.79
CA TYR A 152 -13.89 17.84 19.29
C TYR A 152 -15.29 18.51 19.45
N HIS A 153 -16.09 18.56 18.37
CA HIS A 153 -17.40 19.25 18.39
C HIS A 153 -18.53 18.36 17.87
N ALA A 154 -18.32 17.03 17.82
CA ALA A 154 -19.29 16.05 17.39
C ALA A 154 -19.88 16.25 15.96
N TRP A 155 -19.15 16.96 15.07
CA TRP A 155 -19.49 16.93 13.66
C TRP A 155 -19.45 15.50 13.17
N ALA A 156 -20.48 15.07 12.46
CA ALA A 156 -20.63 13.67 12.13
C ALA A 156 -20.80 13.48 10.62
N TYR A 157 -20.01 12.55 10.09
CA TYR A 157 -19.97 12.18 8.67
C TYR A 157 -20.47 10.75 8.51
N ASP A 158 -21.20 10.45 7.45
CA ASP A 158 -21.49 9.07 7.12
C ASP A 158 -20.27 8.34 6.57
N LEU A 159 -20.40 7.04 6.27
CA LEU A 159 -19.28 6.20 5.79
C LEU A 159 -18.90 6.50 4.33
N ASP A 160 -19.67 7.35 3.64
CA ASP A 160 -19.36 7.90 2.32
C ASP A 160 -18.78 9.33 2.41
N GLY A 161 -18.45 9.77 3.63
CA GLY A 161 -17.80 11.04 3.90
C GLY A 161 -18.71 12.25 3.90
N GLN A 162 -20.04 12.11 3.74
CA GLN A 162 -20.95 13.24 3.73
C GLN A 162 -21.19 13.77 5.13
N LEU A 163 -21.09 15.09 5.32
CA LEU A 163 -21.43 15.74 6.59
C LEU A 163 -22.93 15.62 6.85
N ARG A 164 -23.31 15.07 8.02
CA ARG A 164 -24.70 14.78 8.38
C ARG A 164 -25.19 15.57 9.59
N ARG A 165 -24.30 15.92 10.50
CA ARG A 165 -24.67 16.63 11.73
C ARG A 165 -23.59 17.62 12.16
N THR A 166 -24.05 18.77 12.65
CA THR A 166 -23.21 19.87 13.14
C THR A 166 -23.81 20.43 14.45
N PRO A 167 -23.71 19.67 15.57
CA PRO A 167 -24.34 20.04 16.83
C PRO A 167 -23.94 21.45 17.28
N HIS A 168 -24.92 22.24 17.69
CA HIS A 168 -24.77 23.60 18.24
C HIS A 168 -24.08 24.61 17.30
N VAL A 169 -23.97 24.34 16.01
CA VAL A 169 -23.26 25.22 15.07
C VAL A 169 -23.89 26.61 14.94
N GLY A 170 -25.19 26.74 15.19
CA GLY A 170 -25.92 28.04 15.22
C GLY A 170 -26.09 28.63 16.61
N GLY A 171 -25.48 28.01 17.63
CA GLY A 171 -25.64 28.38 19.03
C GLY A 171 -26.15 27.21 19.87
N SER A 172 -26.31 27.38 21.18
CA SER A 172 -26.73 26.30 22.08
C SER A 172 -28.08 25.70 21.66
N GLY A 173 -28.10 24.40 21.31
CA GLY A 173 -29.30 23.69 20.86
C GLY A 173 -29.70 23.95 19.40
N ILE A 174 -28.95 24.71 18.63
CA ILE A 174 -29.21 25.03 17.22
C ILE A 174 -28.18 24.35 16.34
N ASP A 175 -28.57 23.27 15.64
CA ASP A 175 -27.69 22.39 14.88
C ASP A 175 -27.51 22.81 13.40
N SER A 176 -27.96 24.02 13.04
CA SER A 176 -27.80 24.58 11.69
C SER A 176 -27.47 26.06 11.73
N HIS A 177 -26.73 26.53 10.71
CA HIS A 177 -26.45 27.95 10.50
C HIS A 177 -26.24 28.17 8.99
N GLU A 178 -26.64 29.35 8.49
CA GLU A 178 -26.57 29.68 7.06
C GLU A 178 -25.15 29.65 6.48
N SER A 179 -24.12 29.90 7.32
CA SER A 179 -22.72 29.84 6.93
C SER A 179 -22.13 28.42 6.83
N VAL A 180 -22.90 27.37 7.20
CA VAL A 180 -22.42 25.97 7.22
C VAL A 180 -23.33 25.11 6.35
N SER A 181 -22.92 24.90 5.11
CA SER A 181 -23.56 23.99 4.17
C SER A 181 -23.00 22.59 4.33
N HIS A 182 -23.85 21.61 4.66
CA HIS A 182 -23.42 20.23 4.77
C HIS A 182 -22.94 19.66 3.42
N CYS A 183 -23.50 20.13 2.29
CA CYS A 183 -23.10 19.67 0.97
C CYS A 183 -21.71 20.15 0.54
N ASP A 184 -21.22 21.25 1.12
CA ASP A 184 -19.93 21.85 0.77
C ASP A 184 -18.77 21.38 1.67
N LEU A 185 -19.10 20.59 2.69
CA LEU A 185 -18.15 20.16 3.72
C LEU A 185 -18.08 18.63 3.91
N PRO A 186 -18.14 17.81 2.84
CA PRO A 186 -17.83 16.39 2.96
C PRO A 186 -16.37 16.20 3.36
N LEU A 187 -16.01 15.02 3.87
CA LEU A 187 -14.60 14.63 4.01
C LEU A 187 -13.89 14.72 2.65
N ILE A 188 -12.62 15.06 2.68
CA ILE A 188 -11.80 15.07 1.47
C ILE A 188 -11.58 13.61 1.05
N SER A 189 -12.16 13.25 -0.07
CA SER A 189 -12.01 11.92 -0.65
C SER A 189 -10.69 11.81 -1.40
N VAL A 190 -9.94 10.74 -1.16
CA VAL A 190 -8.74 10.39 -1.91
C VAL A 190 -9.13 9.38 -2.99
N ARG A 191 -8.61 9.53 -4.21
CA ARG A 191 -8.84 8.54 -5.27
C ARG A 191 -8.34 7.20 -4.81
N THR A 192 -9.21 6.19 -4.83
CA THR A 192 -8.97 4.86 -4.26
C THR A 192 -9.34 3.79 -5.26
N HIS A 193 -8.48 2.79 -5.38
CA HIS A 193 -8.75 1.54 -6.08
C HIS A 193 -8.33 0.37 -5.21
N VAL A 194 -9.09 -0.73 -5.29
CA VAL A 194 -8.74 -1.98 -4.59
C VAL A 194 -8.52 -3.06 -5.64
N TRP A 195 -7.34 -3.61 -5.66
CA TRP A 195 -6.98 -4.70 -6.55
C TRP A 195 -6.21 -5.78 -5.78
N ARG A 196 -6.67 -7.02 -5.87
CA ARG A 196 -6.11 -8.18 -5.16
C ARG A 196 -5.95 -7.94 -3.65
N ASP A 197 -6.99 -7.36 -3.04
CA ASP A 197 -7.07 -6.95 -1.63
C ASP A 197 -6.12 -5.80 -1.21
N VAL A 198 -5.24 -5.34 -2.09
CA VAL A 198 -4.40 -4.16 -1.84
C VAL A 198 -5.21 -2.89 -2.10
N ILE A 199 -5.14 -1.95 -1.17
CA ILE A 199 -5.77 -0.62 -1.27
C ILE A 199 -4.74 0.36 -1.81
N PHE A 200 -4.97 0.82 -3.04
CA PHE A 200 -4.17 1.84 -3.71
C PHE A 200 -4.86 3.20 -3.62
N VAL A 201 -4.05 4.24 -3.45
CA VAL A 201 -4.51 5.64 -3.49
C VAL A 201 -3.68 6.45 -4.47
N ASN A 202 -4.32 7.45 -5.07
CA ASN A 202 -3.63 8.53 -5.78
C ASN A 202 -3.97 9.84 -5.07
N ILE A 203 -3.03 10.34 -4.27
CA ILE A 203 -3.21 11.53 -3.43
C ILE A 203 -3.29 12.80 -4.28
N GLY A 204 -2.49 12.90 -5.33
CA GLY A 204 -2.48 14.04 -6.26
C GLY A 204 -3.77 14.17 -7.08
N GLY A 205 -4.48 13.07 -7.27
CA GLY A 205 -5.76 13.04 -7.98
C GLY A 205 -5.68 13.00 -9.50
N GLU A 206 -4.48 13.15 -10.08
CA GLU A 206 -4.29 13.36 -11.53
C GLU A 206 -3.73 12.13 -12.27
N ALA A 207 -3.35 11.05 -11.58
CA ALA A 207 -2.90 9.82 -12.23
C ALA A 207 -3.96 9.28 -13.20
N PRO A 208 -3.59 8.57 -14.27
CA PRO A 208 -4.54 7.81 -15.08
C PRO A 208 -5.44 6.91 -14.24
N ALA A 209 -6.56 6.43 -14.78
CA ALA A 209 -7.36 5.42 -14.10
C ALA A 209 -6.47 4.20 -13.74
N PHE A 210 -6.76 3.54 -12.61
CA PHE A 210 -5.94 2.39 -12.16
C PHE A 210 -5.87 1.30 -13.23
N GLU A 211 -6.99 1.03 -13.90
CA GLU A 211 -7.12 0.06 -14.98
C GLU A 211 -6.28 0.44 -16.23
N THR A 212 -5.92 1.73 -16.34
CA THR A 212 -4.98 2.17 -17.38
C THR A 212 -3.54 2.06 -16.89
N ALA A 213 -3.28 2.47 -15.64
CA ALA A 213 -1.93 2.45 -15.07
C ALA A 213 -1.41 1.02 -14.84
N ALA A 214 -2.29 0.10 -14.44
CA ALA A 214 -1.99 -1.32 -14.18
C ALA A 214 -2.45 -2.26 -15.31
N GLY A 215 -2.91 -1.72 -16.44
CA GLY A 215 -3.63 -2.50 -17.46
C GLY A 215 -2.85 -3.69 -18.02
N GLU A 216 -1.57 -3.52 -18.30
CA GLU A 216 -0.71 -4.60 -18.79
C GLU A 216 -0.51 -5.69 -17.73
N LEU A 217 -0.37 -5.32 -16.45
CA LEU A 217 -0.26 -6.27 -15.37
C LEU A 217 -1.58 -7.01 -15.10
N ILE A 218 -2.72 -6.30 -15.16
CA ILE A 218 -4.04 -6.91 -15.05
C ILE A 218 -4.26 -7.92 -16.17
N GLU A 219 -3.95 -7.58 -17.42
CA GLU A 219 -4.06 -8.49 -18.56
C GLU A 219 -3.08 -9.67 -18.43
N ARG A 220 -1.85 -9.43 -17.96
CA ARG A 220 -0.85 -10.48 -17.72
C ARG A 220 -1.33 -11.52 -16.71
N TRP A 221 -1.99 -11.07 -15.64
CA TRP A 221 -2.48 -11.92 -14.54
C TRP A 221 -3.99 -12.16 -14.56
N LYS A 222 -4.66 -11.99 -15.70
CA LYS A 222 -6.11 -12.17 -15.84
C LYS A 222 -6.62 -13.55 -15.41
N GLU A 223 -5.79 -14.57 -15.50
CA GLU A 223 -6.14 -15.91 -15.01
C GLU A 223 -6.25 -15.97 -13.48
N PHE A 224 -5.60 -15.02 -12.77
CA PHE A 224 -5.65 -14.86 -11.33
C PHE A 224 -6.69 -13.83 -10.84
N GLU A 225 -7.54 -13.30 -11.72
CA GLU A 225 -8.70 -12.46 -11.33
C GLU A 225 -9.78 -13.36 -10.70
N LYS A 226 -9.46 -13.90 -9.53
CA LYS A 226 -10.25 -14.83 -8.73
C LYS A 226 -10.35 -14.33 -7.29
N PRO A 227 -11.37 -14.78 -6.53
CA PRO A 227 -11.40 -14.51 -5.09
C PRO A 227 -10.11 -14.95 -4.41
N LEU A 228 -9.62 -14.14 -3.50
CA LEU A 228 -8.47 -14.40 -2.66
C LEU A 228 -8.92 -14.70 -1.23
N VAL A 229 -8.40 -15.75 -0.63
CA VAL A 229 -8.74 -16.19 0.71
C VAL A 229 -7.59 -15.87 1.67
N HIS A 230 -7.81 -14.91 2.56
CA HIS A 230 -6.93 -14.62 3.68
C HIS A 230 -7.41 -15.42 4.90
N THR A 231 -6.55 -16.24 5.52
CA THR A 231 -6.97 -17.21 6.53
C THR A 231 -6.87 -16.69 7.97
N GLY A 232 -6.22 -15.56 8.22
CA GLY A 232 -6.10 -14.95 9.53
C GLY A 232 -4.74 -14.28 9.75
N GLU A 233 -4.52 -13.73 10.94
CA GLU A 233 -3.28 -13.00 11.26
C GLU A 233 -2.05 -13.92 11.36
N ASP A 234 -2.23 -15.23 11.47
CA ASP A 234 -1.18 -16.25 11.52
C ASP A 234 -0.36 -16.37 10.21
N ILE A 235 -0.83 -15.72 9.13
CA ILE A 235 -0.14 -15.66 7.84
C ILE A 235 0.35 -14.25 7.48
N SER A 236 0.22 -13.30 8.38
CA SER A 236 0.74 -11.93 8.23
C SER A 236 2.19 -11.87 8.72
N ILE A 237 3.06 -11.26 7.92
CA ILE A 237 4.48 -11.10 8.24
C ILE A 237 4.79 -9.61 8.20
N SER A 238 5.67 -9.12 9.07
CA SER A 238 6.13 -7.73 9.03
C SER A 238 7.60 -7.64 9.38
N PHE A 239 8.32 -6.80 8.64
CA PHE A 239 9.69 -6.43 8.90
C PHE A 239 9.84 -4.93 9.04
N THR A 240 10.84 -4.51 9.76
CA THR A 240 11.37 -3.14 9.72
C THR A 240 12.75 -3.23 9.12
N LEU A 241 12.95 -2.55 8.00
CA LEU A 241 14.19 -2.51 7.25
C LEU A 241 14.86 -1.16 7.51
N ASP A 242 16.11 -1.17 7.97
CA ASP A 242 16.91 0.05 8.12
C ASP A 242 17.49 0.46 6.75
N CYS A 243 16.61 0.63 5.78
CA CYS A 243 16.97 1.03 4.42
C CYS A 243 15.89 1.89 3.74
N ASN A 244 16.32 2.57 2.68
CA ASN A 244 15.41 3.28 1.77
C ASN A 244 14.54 2.28 1.00
N TRP A 245 13.27 2.59 0.84
CA TRP A 245 12.26 1.75 0.18
C TRP A 245 12.67 1.26 -1.21
N LYS A 246 13.44 2.07 -1.95
CA LYS A 246 13.91 1.71 -3.30
C LYS A 246 14.81 0.48 -3.30
N LEU A 247 15.60 0.28 -2.23
CA LEU A 247 16.50 -0.88 -2.14
C LEU A 247 15.72 -2.20 -2.04
N ALA A 248 14.58 -2.20 -1.35
CA ALA A 248 13.69 -3.37 -1.31
C ALA A 248 13.05 -3.64 -2.68
N VAL A 249 12.66 -2.59 -3.43
CA VAL A 249 12.16 -2.76 -4.81
C VAL A 249 13.26 -3.29 -5.73
N GLU A 250 14.48 -2.74 -5.66
CA GLU A 250 15.64 -3.16 -6.47
C GLU A 250 15.94 -4.64 -6.26
N ASN A 251 16.01 -5.07 -5.00
CA ASN A 251 16.26 -6.47 -4.64
C ASN A 251 15.15 -7.40 -5.16
N TYR A 252 13.88 -7.01 -5.02
CA TYR A 252 12.76 -7.82 -5.45
C TYR A 252 12.63 -7.95 -6.98
N CYS A 253 13.05 -6.96 -7.75
CA CYS A 253 12.86 -6.92 -9.20
C CYS A 253 13.68 -7.99 -9.95
N GLU A 254 14.77 -8.48 -9.40
CA GLU A 254 15.72 -9.34 -10.13
C GLU A 254 15.93 -10.69 -9.43
N SER A 255 16.44 -11.67 -10.14
CA SER A 255 16.73 -13.01 -9.64
C SER A 255 18.21 -13.31 -9.47
N TYR A 256 19.10 -12.35 -9.77
CA TYR A 256 20.55 -12.58 -9.81
C TYR A 256 21.13 -12.98 -8.46
N HIS A 257 20.55 -12.48 -7.37
CA HIS A 257 21.01 -12.78 -6.00
C HIS A 257 20.58 -14.18 -5.51
N LEU A 258 19.59 -14.84 -6.16
CA LEU A 258 19.01 -16.09 -5.67
C LEU A 258 20.03 -17.14 -5.23
N PRO A 259 21.05 -17.50 -6.04
CA PRO A 259 22.00 -18.56 -5.66
C PRO A 259 22.84 -18.23 -4.43
N PHE A 260 22.97 -16.95 -4.10
CA PHE A 260 23.89 -16.45 -3.08
C PHE A 260 23.16 -16.09 -1.79
N VAL A 261 21.96 -15.53 -1.88
CA VAL A 261 21.14 -15.07 -0.76
C VAL A 261 20.13 -16.14 -0.37
N HIS A 262 19.50 -16.80 -1.34
CA HIS A 262 18.44 -17.79 -1.13
C HIS A 262 18.82 -19.19 -1.64
N PRO A 263 19.88 -19.82 -1.15
CA PRO A 263 20.32 -21.11 -1.66
C PRO A 263 19.24 -22.21 -1.52
N ASN A 264 18.37 -22.10 -0.50
CA ASN A 264 17.27 -23.03 -0.31
C ASN A 264 16.17 -22.81 -1.37
N LEU A 265 15.74 -21.57 -1.61
CA LEU A 265 14.80 -21.22 -2.68
C LEU A 265 15.35 -21.64 -4.05
N ASN A 266 16.61 -21.36 -4.33
CA ASN A 266 17.30 -21.73 -5.57
C ASN A 266 17.37 -23.25 -5.80
N SER A 267 17.15 -24.07 -4.76
CA SER A 267 17.12 -25.54 -4.92
C SER A 267 15.85 -26.05 -5.63
N TYR A 268 14.74 -25.30 -5.60
CA TYR A 268 13.47 -25.66 -6.21
C TYR A 268 12.86 -24.56 -7.11
N SER A 269 13.57 -23.45 -7.28
CA SER A 269 13.29 -22.38 -8.23
C SER A 269 14.65 -21.80 -8.69
N ARG A 270 15.28 -22.48 -9.63
CA ARG A 270 16.69 -22.23 -9.97
C ARG A 270 16.85 -20.99 -10.84
N LEU A 271 17.96 -20.26 -10.66
CA LEU A 271 18.26 -19.06 -11.42
C LEU A 271 18.11 -19.24 -12.94
N GLU A 272 18.54 -20.39 -13.48
CA GLU A 272 18.46 -20.67 -14.91
C GLU A 272 17.03 -20.84 -15.46
N ASP A 273 16.04 -21.02 -14.59
CA ASP A 273 14.63 -21.12 -14.95
C ASP A 273 13.91 -19.77 -14.90
N HIS A 274 14.59 -18.70 -14.42
CA HIS A 274 14.04 -17.36 -14.28
C HIS A 274 14.14 -16.55 -15.59
N TYR A 275 13.22 -15.60 -15.73
CA TYR A 275 13.19 -14.64 -16.84
C TYR A 275 12.72 -13.26 -16.36
N ASN A 276 13.22 -12.21 -17.01
CA ASN A 276 12.84 -10.84 -16.70
C ASN A 276 11.44 -10.50 -17.21
N ILE A 277 10.72 -9.68 -16.44
CA ILE A 277 9.42 -9.10 -16.80
C ILE A 277 9.58 -7.60 -16.82
N LEU A 278 9.24 -6.98 -17.94
CA LEU A 278 9.31 -5.55 -18.18
C LEU A 278 8.02 -5.08 -18.85
N ASP A 279 7.58 -3.89 -18.54
CA ASP A 279 6.56 -3.18 -19.31
C ASP A 279 7.03 -1.76 -19.68
N ALA A 280 6.18 -1.03 -20.39
CA ALA A 280 6.48 0.35 -20.77
C ALA A 280 6.14 1.38 -19.66
N GLY A 281 5.62 0.93 -18.51
CA GLY A 281 5.01 1.79 -17.50
C GLY A 281 5.51 1.59 -16.08
N GLY A 282 4.61 1.20 -15.22
CA GLY A 282 4.75 1.29 -13.77
C GLY A 282 5.06 -0.01 -13.05
N PHE A 283 5.59 -1.04 -13.71
CA PHE A 283 6.02 -2.26 -13.05
C PHE A 283 7.20 -2.95 -13.73
N ALA A 284 7.91 -3.76 -12.94
CA ALA A 284 8.92 -4.70 -13.43
C ALA A 284 9.05 -5.87 -12.47
N GLY A 285 9.75 -6.90 -12.88
CA GLY A 285 9.96 -8.04 -12.02
C GLY A 285 10.56 -9.24 -12.75
N GLN A 286 10.29 -10.39 -12.21
CA GLN A 286 10.80 -11.66 -12.70
C GLN A 286 9.72 -12.75 -12.66
N GLY A 287 9.90 -13.78 -13.45
CA GLY A 287 9.13 -15.01 -13.38
C GLY A 287 10.03 -16.20 -13.39
N THR A 288 9.51 -17.36 -12.97
CA THR A 288 10.18 -18.63 -13.07
C THR A 288 9.31 -19.66 -13.80
N LEU A 289 9.93 -20.50 -14.59
CA LEU A 289 9.28 -21.62 -15.25
C LEU A 289 9.10 -22.82 -14.30
N VAL A 290 9.87 -22.84 -13.21
CA VAL A 290 9.88 -23.95 -12.24
C VAL A 290 9.89 -23.43 -10.82
N TYR A 291 8.76 -23.58 -10.12
CA TYR A 291 8.62 -23.36 -8.69
C TYR A 291 7.94 -24.59 -8.08
N GLN A 292 8.71 -25.41 -7.38
CA GLN A 292 8.23 -26.69 -6.86
C GLN A 292 8.66 -26.89 -5.39
N PRO A 293 8.15 -26.07 -4.46
CA PRO A 293 8.44 -26.27 -3.04
C PRO A 293 7.82 -27.57 -2.55
N GLN A 294 8.47 -28.19 -1.57
CA GLN A 294 7.99 -29.44 -0.96
C GLN A 294 6.98 -29.15 0.17
N ILE A 295 5.92 -28.37 -0.14
CA ILE A 295 4.86 -28.07 0.82
C ILE A 295 3.75 -29.10 0.68
N SER A 296 3.81 -30.14 1.48
CA SER A 296 2.73 -31.12 1.58
C SER A 296 2.71 -31.75 2.96
N ALA A 297 1.52 -32.01 3.49
CA ALA A 297 1.32 -32.79 4.70
C ALA A 297 0.41 -33.98 4.39
N ASN A 298 0.85 -35.19 4.72
CA ASN A 298 0.08 -36.42 4.50
C ASN A 298 -0.42 -36.62 3.04
N GLY A 299 0.38 -36.21 2.06
CA GLY A 299 0.04 -36.28 0.62
C GLY A 299 -0.98 -35.22 0.16
N ARG A 300 -1.40 -34.31 1.02
CA ARG A 300 -2.30 -33.21 0.69
C ARG A 300 -1.49 -32.06 0.09
N ARG A 301 -2.12 -31.32 -0.83
CA ARG A 301 -1.62 -30.07 -1.42
C ARG A 301 -2.67 -28.98 -1.26
N PHE A 302 -2.27 -27.72 -1.35
CA PHE A 302 -3.24 -26.65 -1.46
C PHE A 302 -4.06 -26.76 -2.74
N PRO A 303 -5.35 -26.39 -2.72
CA PRO A 303 -6.13 -26.19 -3.94
C PRO A 303 -5.50 -25.14 -4.83
N HIS A 304 -5.52 -25.37 -6.14
CA HIS A 304 -5.05 -24.40 -7.13
C HIS A 304 -6.16 -23.40 -7.48
N PHE A 305 -5.80 -22.23 -7.97
CA PHE A 305 -6.74 -21.33 -8.62
C PHE A 305 -7.37 -22.03 -9.82
N GLU A 306 -8.69 -21.94 -9.94
CA GLU A 306 -9.41 -22.59 -11.02
C GLU A 306 -9.13 -21.95 -12.37
N GLY A 307 -9.00 -22.79 -13.42
CA GLY A 307 -8.89 -22.35 -14.82
C GLY A 307 -7.56 -21.73 -15.21
N LEU A 308 -6.50 -21.97 -14.43
CA LEU A 308 -5.15 -21.60 -14.84
C LEU A 308 -4.70 -22.44 -16.06
N SER A 309 -3.99 -21.81 -16.98
CA SER A 309 -3.31 -22.49 -18.07
C SER A 309 -2.10 -23.30 -17.57
N SER A 310 -1.62 -24.24 -18.39
CA SER A 310 -0.47 -25.09 -18.05
C SER A 310 0.85 -24.31 -17.79
N LYS A 311 0.92 -23.06 -18.20
CA LYS A 311 2.01 -22.14 -17.83
C LYS A 311 2.21 -22.12 -16.30
N TRP A 312 1.13 -22.19 -15.54
CA TRP A 312 1.11 -22.04 -14.10
C TRP A 312 1.22 -23.36 -13.32
N ASP A 313 1.29 -24.52 -14.00
CA ASP A 313 1.44 -25.80 -13.31
C ASP A 313 2.70 -25.84 -12.43
N ALA A 314 3.76 -25.17 -12.87
CA ALA A 314 5.01 -25.02 -12.14
C ALA A 314 5.58 -23.60 -12.20
N GLY A 315 4.93 -22.68 -12.88
CA GLY A 315 5.38 -21.30 -13.03
C GLY A 315 4.95 -20.42 -11.84
N ALA A 316 5.74 -19.36 -11.60
CA ALA A 316 5.42 -18.28 -10.67
C ALA A 316 5.93 -16.94 -11.22
N GLU A 317 5.32 -15.84 -10.81
CA GLU A 317 5.78 -14.51 -11.18
C GLU A 317 5.79 -13.60 -9.97
N TYR A 318 6.78 -12.70 -9.93
CA TYR A 318 7.08 -11.75 -8.88
C TYR A 318 7.24 -10.38 -9.49
N ILE A 319 6.34 -9.45 -9.17
CA ILE A 319 6.26 -8.14 -9.83
C ILE A 319 6.22 -7.04 -8.79
N ALA A 320 7.12 -6.08 -8.91
CA ALA A 320 7.05 -4.80 -8.23
C ALA A 320 6.17 -3.86 -9.06
N PHE A 321 4.99 -3.52 -8.55
CA PHE A 321 4.13 -2.46 -9.07
C PHE A 321 4.49 -1.16 -8.35
N PHE A 322 5.06 -0.23 -9.12
CA PHE A 322 5.65 0.98 -8.58
C PHE A 322 4.60 1.96 -8.05
N PRO A 323 4.89 2.67 -6.95
CA PRO A 323 6.17 2.71 -6.24
C PRO A 323 6.41 1.57 -5.24
N ASN A 324 5.40 1.00 -4.57
CA ASN A 324 5.59 0.36 -3.29
C ASN A 324 4.78 -0.92 -3.03
N ALA A 325 4.26 -1.56 -4.07
CA ALA A 325 3.60 -2.86 -3.95
C ALA A 325 4.42 -3.94 -4.65
N LEU A 326 4.84 -4.98 -3.91
CA LEU A 326 5.53 -6.15 -4.43
C LEU A 326 4.55 -7.32 -4.38
N LEU A 327 4.33 -7.97 -5.51
CA LEU A 327 3.26 -8.94 -5.68
C LEU A 327 3.81 -10.27 -6.20
N GLY A 328 3.33 -11.39 -5.66
CA GLY A 328 3.69 -12.72 -6.13
C GLY A 328 2.48 -13.57 -6.44
N VAL A 329 2.53 -14.35 -7.53
CA VAL A 329 1.47 -15.31 -7.90
C VAL A 329 2.05 -16.69 -8.15
N HIS A 330 1.38 -17.69 -7.59
CA HIS A 330 1.65 -19.12 -7.71
C HIS A 330 0.34 -19.82 -8.04
N ASN A 331 0.40 -21.10 -8.42
CA ASN A 331 -0.82 -21.82 -8.80
C ASN A 331 -1.82 -22.04 -7.65
N ASP A 332 -1.39 -21.97 -6.38
CA ASP A 332 -2.17 -22.29 -5.19
C ASP A 332 -2.27 -21.15 -4.17
N HIS A 333 -1.36 -20.17 -4.25
CA HIS A 333 -1.36 -19.01 -3.38
C HIS A 333 -0.84 -17.76 -4.10
N ALA A 334 -1.04 -16.62 -3.48
CA ALA A 334 -0.47 -15.35 -3.88
C ALA A 334 -0.04 -14.60 -2.62
N PHE A 335 0.85 -13.63 -2.77
CA PHE A 335 1.14 -12.69 -1.70
C PHE A 335 1.23 -11.26 -2.22
N ALA A 336 1.06 -10.33 -1.30
CA ALA A 336 1.32 -8.92 -1.53
C ALA A 336 2.17 -8.37 -0.38
N ILE A 337 3.17 -7.59 -0.75
CA ILE A 337 4.08 -6.90 0.15
C ILE A 337 3.89 -5.41 -0.05
N LEU A 338 3.66 -4.66 1.02
CA LEU A 338 3.62 -3.21 0.99
C LEU A 338 4.90 -2.67 1.63
N LEU A 339 5.58 -1.81 0.90
CA LEU A 339 6.71 -1.04 1.40
C LEU A 339 6.21 0.31 1.86
N LEU A 340 6.22 0.55 3.16
CA LEU A 340 5.76 1.79 3.79
C LEU A 340 6.97 2.57 4.30
N PRO A 341 7.45 3.58 3.56
CA PRO A 341 8.62 4.36 3.97
C PRO A 341 8.36 5.15 5.24
N ASP A 342 9.29 5.09 6.18
CA ASP A 342 9.33 5.87 7.44
C ASP A 342 10.60 6.72 7.45
N GLY A 343 10.65 7.72 6.55
CA GLY A 343 11.85 8.49 6.26
C GLY A 343 12.72 7.90 5.15
N ASN A 344 13.88 8.50 4.88
CA ASN A 344 14.75 8.10 3.78
C ASN A 344 15.56 6.81 4.03
N GLY A 345 15.74 6.41 5.30
CA GLY A 345 16.59 5.29 5.68
C GLY A 345 15.84 4.19 6.45
N ARG A 346 14.53 4.19 6.45
CA ARG A 346 13.71 3.17 7.11
C ARG A 346 12.46 2.85 6.32
N THR A 347 12.13 1.57 6.24
CA THR A 347 10.93 1.08 5.55
C THR A 347 10.27 0.00 6.39
N VAL A 348 8.95 0.08 6.57
CA VAL A 348 8.15 -1.01 7.13
C VAL A 348 7.63 -1.85 5.97
N GLU A 349 7.93 -3.13 6.02
CA GLU A 349 7.44 -4.12 5.08
C GLU A 349 6.30 -4.92 5.71
N GLN A 350 5.15 -4.96 5.04
CA GLN A 350 3.97 -5.72 5.45
C GLN A 350 3.63 -6.74 4.37
N VAL A 351 3.59 -8.01 4.74
CA VAL A 351 3.33 -9.13 3.83
C VAL A 351 2.05 -9.84 4.21
N GLU A 352 1.17 -10.04 3.23
CA GLU A 352 -0.05 -10.84 3.39
C GLU A 352 -0.09 -11.95 2.35
N ILE A 353 -0.42 -13.16 2.82
CA ILE A 353 -0.52 -14.35 1.96
C ILE A 353 -2.00 -14.67 1.75
N TYR A 354 -2.35 -15.04 0.53
CA TYR A 354 -3.70 -15.37 0.11
C TYR A 354 -3.71 -16.73 -0.59
N TYR A 355 -4.76 -17.49 -0.38
CA TYR A 355 -4.95 -18.81 -0.98
C TYR A 355 -6.09 -18.82 -2.00
N ALA A 356 -6.11 -19.86 -2.82
CA ALA A 356 -7.05 -19.99 -3.93
C ALA A 356 -8.46 -20.40 -3.52
N ASP A 357 -8.64 -21.06 -2.34
CA ASP A 357 -9.91 -21.68 -1.97
C ASP A 357 -10.22 -21.57 -0.47
N GLU A 358 -11.50 -21.38 -0.14
CA GLU A 358 -11.99 -21.25 1.25
C GLU A 358 -11.73 -22.50 2.12
N SER A 359 -11.61 -23.68 1.52
CA SER A 359 -11.29 -24.91 2.27
C SER A 359 -9.96 -24.84 3.01
N VAL A 360 -9.05 -23.98 2.54
CA VAL A 360 -7.73 -23.77 3.17
C VAL A 360 -7.84 -23.21 4.59
N ARG A 361 -9.01 -22.66 4.99
CA ARG A 361 -9.29 -22.24 6.38
C ARG A 361 -9.41 -23.43 7.34
N GLY A 362 -9.66 -24.65 6.82
CA GLY A 362 -9.82 -25.85 7.64
C GLY A 362 -8.58 -26.22 8.44
N ASP A 363 -8.80 -26.86 9.59
CA ASP A 363 -7.72 -27.32 10.48
C ASP A 363 -6.77 -28.30 9.77
N GLU A 364 -7.28 -29.03 8.79
CA GLU A 364 -6.50 -29.96 7.99
C GLU A 364 -5.42 -29.31 7.12
N TYR A 365 -5.47 -27.99 6.93
CA TYR A 365 -4.45 -27.23 6.23
C TYR A 365 -3.56 -26.41 7.17
N ALA A 366 -3.82 -26.39 8.49
CA ALA A 366 -3.13 -25.54 9.44
C ALA A 366 -1.59 -25.71 9.40
N GLU A 367 -1.12 -26.96 9.39
CA GLU A 367 0.31 -27.29 9.30
C GLU A 367 0.93 -26.79 7.99
N MET A 368 0.22 -26.93 6.88
CA MET A 368 0.70 -26.49 5.57
C MET A 368 0.75 -24.95 5.49
N ARG A 369 -0.28 -24.24 6.01
CA ARG A 369 -0.26 -22.78 6.10
C ARG A 369 0.93 -22.29 6.91
N ALA A 370 1.15 -22.87 8.09
CA ALA A 370 2.29 -22.54 8.93
C ALA A 370 3.63 -22.76 8.22
N THR A 371 3.77 -23.90 7.49
CA THR A 371 4.96 -24.20 6.71
C THR A 371 5.17 -23.19 5.57
N ASN A 372 4.12 -22.86 4.83
CA ASN A 372 4.19 -21.88 3.74
C ASN A 372 4.56 -20.48 4.26
N THR A 373 3.92 -20.05 5.35
CA THR A 373 4.23 -18.75 5.99
C THR A 373 5.68 -18.72 6.48
N ALA A 374 6.16 -19.75 7.16
CA ALA A 374 7.53 -19.84 7.65
C ALA A 374 8.56 -19.85 6.51
N MET A 375 8.24 -20.51 5.39
CA MET A 375 9.09 -20.52 4.19
C MET A 375 9.24 -19.10 3.62
N TRP A 376 8.14 -18.39 3.38
CA TRP A 376 8.18 -17.02 2.87
C TRP A 376 8.81 -16.06 3.87
N GLN A 377 8.52 -16.19 5.16
CA GLN A 377 9.17 -15.40 6.21
C GLN A 377 10.70 -15.59 6.19
N THR A 378 11.18 -16.81 5.94
CA THR A 378 12.62 -17.09 5.84
C THR A 378 13.21 -16.41 4.60
N VAL A 379 12.56 -16.54 3.43
CA VAL A 379 13.02 -15.91 2.19
C VAL A 379 13.12 -14.40 2.35
N PHE A 380 12.07 -13.73 2.83
CA PHE A 380 12.11 -12.28 3.01
C PHE A 380 13.08 -11.82 4.11
N ALA A 381 13.30 -12.63 5.16
CA ALA A 381 14.27 -12.32 6.20
C ALA A 381 15.73 -12.42 5.70
N GLU A 382 16.01 -13.30 4.74
CA GLU A 382 17.35 -13.43 4.12
C GLU A 382 17.74 -12.15 3.35
N ASP A 383 16.78 -11.39 2.83
CA ASP A 383 17.00 -10.14 2.10
C ASP A 383 17.34 -8.95 3.01
N VAL A 384 16.95 -8.98 4.28
CA VAL A 384 17.14 -7.87 5.22
C VAL A 384 18.58 -7.40 5.29
N ASP A 385 19.52 -8.33 5.55
CA ASP A 385 20.95 -8.01 5.65
C ASP A 385 21.50 -7.43 4.35
N VAL A 386 20.95 -7.84 3.20
CA VAL A 386 21.36 -7.37 1.87
C VAL A 386 20.95 -5.92 1.67
N VAL A 387 19.66 -5.59 1.81
CA VAL A 387 19.16 -4.23 1.58
C VAL A 387 19.70 -3.22 2.59
N GLU A 388 19.88 -3.62 3.85
CA GLU A 388 20.54 -2.79 4.87
C GLU A 388 22.04 -2.63 4.60
N GLY A 389 22.71 -3.67 4.09
CA GLY A 389 24.09 -3.59 3.61
C GLY A 389 24.24 -2.61 2.46
N MET A 390 23.32 -2.63 1.50
CA MET A 390 23.26 -1.68 0.39
C MET A 390 23.03 -0.25 0.90
N GLN A 391 22.13 -0.03 1.87
CA GLN A 391 21.92 1.27 2.49
C GLN A 391 23.19 1.83 3.13
N ARG A 392 23.89 1.01 3.91
CA ARG A 392 25.18 1.41 4.49
C ARG A 392 26.22 1.76 3.41
N GLY A 393 26.22 1.01 2.30
CA GLY A 393 27.09 1.26 1.14
C GLY A 393 26.85 2.61 0.46
N ARG A 394 25.62 3.15 0.52
CA ARG A 394 25.26 4.46 -0.07
C ARG A 394 25.97 5.65 0.61
N HIS A 395 26.58 5.45 1.77
CA HIS A 395 27.41 6.47 2.43
C HIS A 395 28.89 6.44 1.99
N ALA A 396 29.29 5.52 1.12
CA ALA A 396 30.68 5.42 0.65
C ALA A 396 30.96 6.47 -0.42
N SER A 397 32.01 7.29 -0.21
CA SER A 397 32.39 8.36 -1.14
C SER A 397 32.94 7.87 -2.48
N GLY A 398 33.36 6.61 -2.57
CA GLY A 398 33.89 5.99 -3.78
C GLY A 398 32.86 5.24 -4.62
N TYR A 399 31.59 5.27 -4.23
CA TYR A 399 30.48 4.64 -4.93
C TYR A 399 29.37 5.66 -5.18
N ASP A 400 28.85 5.72 -6.38
CA ASP A 400 27.72 6.56 -6.73
C ASP A 400 26.94 5.94 -7.92
N GLY A 401 25.87 5.21 -7.62
CA GLY A 401 24.96 4.58 -8.57
C GLY A 401 25.39 3.22 -9.13
N GLY A 402 26.68 2.92 -9.18
CA GLY A 402 27.16 1.61 -9.67
C GLY A 402 26.88 1.34 -11.16
N LYS A 403 26.94 0.06 -11.54
CA LYS A 403 26.70 -0.43 -12.90
C LYS A 403 25.70 -1.58 -12.91
N PHE A 404 24.91 -1.65 -13.96
CA PHE A 404 23.99 -2.74 -14.22
C PHE A 404 24.65 -3.87 -15.04
N SER A 405 24.19 -5.09 -14.80
CA SER A 405 24.32 -6.18 -15.76
C SER A 405 23.23 -6.04 -16.82
N ALA A 406 23.60 -5.89 -18.08
CA ALA A 406 22.61 -5.80 -19.17
C ALA A 406 21.74 -7.05 -19.34
N VAL A 407 22.09 -8.16 -18.70
CA VAL A 407 21.38 -9.44 -18.77
C VAL A 407 20.54 -9.69 -17.53
N MET A 408 21.09 -9.38 -16.34
CA MET A 408 20.48 -9.76 -15.07
C MET A 408 19.64 -8.62 -14.46
N ASP A 409 19.99 -7.36 -14.74
CA ASP A 409 19.37 -6.18 -14.10
C ASP A 409 18.40 -5.35 -14.98
N PRO A 410 17.85 -5.83 -16.12
CA PRO A 410 16.90 -5.02 -16.87
C PRO A 410 15.70 -4.55 -16.04
N PRO A 411 15.09 -5.37 -15.15
CA PRO A 411 13.97 -4.91 -14.32
C PRO A 411 14.40 -3.82 -13.32
N THR A 412 15.56 -3.96 -12.70
CA THR A 412 16.13 -2.96 -11.77
C THR A 412 16.44 -1.66 -12.49
N HIS A 413 17.06 -1.72 -13.68
CA HIS A 413 17.30 -0.54 -14.51
C HIS A 413 16.00 0.15 -14.93
N HIS A 414 14.96 -0.62 -15.25
CA HIS A 414 13.64 -0.06 -15.58
C HIS A 414 13.06 0.71 -14.39
N PHE A 415 13.14 0.13 -13.18
CA PHE A 415 12.71 0.81 -11.95
C PHE A 415 13.49 2.12 -11.72
N HIS A 416 14.83 2.09 -11.84
CA HIS A 416 15.65 3.29 -11.71
C HIS A 416 15.28 4.37 -12.73
N SER A 417 15.03 3.98 -13.98
CA SER A 417 14.61 4.90 -15.05
C SER A 417 13.24 5.50 -14.76
N TRP A 418 12.31 4.72 -14.21
CA TRP A 418 11.00 5.18 -13.79
C TRP A 418 11.11 6.23 -12.66
N VAL A 419 11.91 5.95 -11.61
CA VAL A 419 12.18 6.91 -10.52
C VAL A 419 12.82 8.19 -11.08
N ALA A 420 13.85 8.06 -11.91
CA ALA A 420 14.55 9.20 -12.50
C ALA A 420 13.61 10.07 -13.35
N SER A 421 12.71 9.45 -14.12
CA SER A 421 11.71 10.16 -14.90
C SER A 421 10.71 10.93 -14.02
N ALA A 422 10.20 10.28 -12.97
CA ALA A 422 9.24 10.90 -12.05
C ALA A 422 9.84 12.08 -11.26
N LEU A 423 11.12 12.02 -10.93
CA LEU A 423 11.82 13.10 -10.19
C LEU A 423 12.33 14.22 -11.09
N SER A 424 12.31 14.04 -12.42
CA SER A 424 12.77 15.04 -13.38
C SER A 424 11.64 15.95 -13.88
N THR A 425 10.40 15.68 -13.52
CA THR A 425 9.20 16.45 -13.88
C THR A 425 8.83 17.46 -12.81
#